data_4152969cf79852363361c80803655c9d
#
_entry.id   4152969cf79852363361c80803655c9d
#
_cell.length_a   1.000
_cell.length_b   1.000
_cell.length_c   1.000
_cell.angle_alpha   90.00
_cell.angle_beta   90.00
_cell.angle_gamma   90.00
#
_symmetry.space_group_name_H-M   'P 1'
#
loop_
_entity.id
_entity.type
_entity.pdbx_description
1 polymer ?
#
loop_
_entity_poly.entity_id
_entity_poly.type
_entity_poly.pdbx_seq_one_letter_code
_entity_poly.pdbx_strand_id
1 'polypeptide(L)'
;MTPIIPEQDIINAAAKGTDAFLQLITEAILQSIDGQLNADNMSKLNAEQITLVAYHLLHEEVMDGGFIQLIHNGLGPFIFMNPFAKVIRLWGQEMEDDEGNVLHDFSKLIYKGRKLFEQYGDELTQPCTDDEFMALFEQYPQFDNLDDEFIENEEDITAAVAHYIDNHLSLFCEVK
;
A
#
# COMPACT_ATOMS: atom_id res chain seq x y z
N MET A 1 -2.84 -0.58 -18.68
CA MET A 1 -1.99 -1.53 -19.50
C MET A 1 -1.65 -2.70 -18.60
N THR A 2 -1.79 -3.93 -19.11
CA THR A 2 -1.53 -5.13 -18.29
C THR A 2 -0.10 -5.58 -18.55
N PRO A 3 0.80 -5.60 -17.56
CA PRO A 3 2.15 -6.10 -17.74
C PRO A 3 2.13 -7.61 -18.04
N ILE A 4 3.13 -8.07 -18.78
CA ILE A 4 3.32 -9.48 -19.10
C ILE A 4 4.48 -10.00 -18.24
N ILE A 5 4.24 -11.09 -17.51
CA ILE A 5 5.26 -11.72 -16.65
C ILE A 5 5.38 -13.20 -17.06
N PRO A 6 6.62 -13.70 -17.29
CA PRO A 6 6.83 -15.12 -17.51
C PRO A 6 6.39 -15.94 -16.29
N GLU A 7 5.68 -17.06 -16.53
CA GLU A 7 5.22 -17.95 -15.46
C GLU A 7 6.38 -18.40 -14.55
N GLN A 8 7.53 -18.71 -15.16
CA GLN A 8 8.70 -19.14 -14.39
C GLN A 8 9.22 -18.08 -13.41
N ASP A 9 9.09 -16.79 -13.78
CA ASP A 9 9.53 -15.69 -12.90
C ASP A 9 8.59 -15.57 -11.69
N ILE A 10 7.29 -15.77 -11.89
CA ILE A 10 6.30 -15.80 -10.80
C ILE A 10 6.60 -16.97 -9.85
N ILE A 11 6.82 -18.18 -10.38
CA ILE A 11 7.17 -19.38 -9.58
C ILE A 11 8.45 -19.13 -8.80
N ASN A 12 9.49 -18.59 -9.43
CA ASN A 12 10.76 -18.31 -8.79
C ASN A 12 10.64 -17.24 -7.69
N ALA A 13 9.84 -16.19 -7.90
CA ALA A 13 9.60 -15.16 -6.91
C ALA A 13 8.81 -15.71 -5.72
N ALA A 14 7.74 -16.47 -5.96
CA ALA A 14 6.95 -17.11 -4.92
C ALA A 14 7.79 -18.08 -4.06
N ALA A 15 8.72 -18.79 -4.67
CA ALA A 15 9.64 -19.69 -3.95
C ALA A 15 10.63 -18.95 -3.02
N LYS A 16 10.89 -17.65 -3.29
CA LYS A 16 11.74 -16.79 -2.45
C LYS A 16 10.98 -16.17 -1.28
N GLY A 17 9.65 -16.16 -1.34
CA GLY A 17 8.77 -15.63 -0.30
C GLY A 17 7.80 -14.58 -0.78
N THR A 18 6.92 -14.17 0.13
CA THR A 18 5.82 -13.24 -0.12
C THR A 18 6.30 -11.88 -0.65
N ASP A 19 7.35 -11.33 -0.04
CA ASP A 19 7.87 -10.02 -0.44
C ASP A 19 8.42 -10.03 -1.87
N ALA A 20 9.15 -11.09 -2.25
CA ALA A 20 9.69 -11.22 -3.59
C ALA A 20 8.59 -11.39 -4.64
N PHE A 21 7.52 -12.11 -4.31
CA PHE A 21 6.35 -12.26 -5.16
C PHE A 21 5.64 -10.92 -5.39
N LEU A 22 5.34 -10.19 -4.33
CA LEU A 22 4.70 -8.87 -4.42
C LEU A 22 5.57 -7.86 -5.17
N GLN A 23 6.88 -7.87 -4.88
CA GLN A 23 7.83 -6.98 -5.55
C GLN A 23 7.84 -7.20 -7.07
N LEU A 24 7.91 -8.45 -7.52
CA LEU A 24 7.91 -8.78 -8.96
C LEU A 24 6.70 -8.18 -9.67
N ILE A 25 5.50 -8.38 -9.12
CA ILE A 25 4.26 -7.92 -9.74
C ILE A 25 4.16 -6.40 -9.68
N THR A 26 4.50 -5.78 -8.55
CA THR A 26 4.50 -4.33 -8.39
C THR A 26 5.46 -3.64 -9.36
N GLU A 27 6.69 -4.15 -9.47
CA GLU A 27 7.69 -3.62 -10.41
C GLU A 27 7.22 -3.74 -11.86
N ALA A 28 6.61 -4.85 -12.25
CA ALA A 28 6.08 -5.02 -13.59
C ALA A 28 4.95 -4.01 -13.89
N ILE A 29 4.07 -3.74 -12.92
CA ILE A 29 3.03 -2.71 -13.05
C ILE A 29 3.67 -1.32 -13.20
N LEU A 30 4.61 -0.96 -12.34
CA LEU A 30 5.31 0.32 -12.40
C LEU A 30 6.07 0.51 -13.71
N GLN A 31 6.76 -0.51 -14.20
CA GLN A 31 7.46 -0.47 -15.49
C GLN A 31 6.47 -0.25 -16.66
N SER A 32 5.26 -0.80 -16.58
CA SER A 32 4.23 -0.60 -17.62
C SER A 32 3.76 0.85 -17.78
N ILE A 33 4.06 1.69 -16.80
CA ILE A 33 3.76 3.13 -16.75
C ILE A 33 5.02 3.99 -16.63
N ASP A 34 6.18 3.49 -17.06
CA ASP A 34 7.48 4.19 -17.03
C ASP A 34 7.89 4.65 -15.63
N GLY A 35 7.40 4.00 -14.58
CA GLY A 35 7.70 4.31 -13.18
C GLY A 35 7.13 5.64 -12.68
N GLN A 36 6.29 6.31 -13.44
CA GLN A 36 5.78 7.64 -13.12
C GLN A 36 4.33 7.59 -12.65
N LEU A 37 4.10 7.87 -11.37
CA LEU A 37 2.78 7.90 -10.73
C LEU A 37 2.10 9.27 -10.91
N ASN A 38 1.83 9.65 -12.16
CA ASN A 38 1.03 10.82 -12.48
C ASN A 38 -0.39 10.44 -12.94
N ALA A 39 -1.29 11.41 -13.02
CA ALA A 39 -2.69 11.15 -13.36
C ALA A 39 -2.86 10.44 -14.71
N ASP A 40 -2.06 10.81 -15.72
CA ASP A 40 -2.15 10.22 -17.05
C ASP A 40 -1.73 8.74 -17.06
N ASN A 41 -0.64 8.41 -16.36
CA ASN A 41 -0.15 7.05 -16.24
C ASN A 41 -1.05 6.18 -15.36
N MET A 42 -1.54 6.74 -14.24
CA MET A 42 -2.47 6.04 -13.35
C MET A 42 -3.78 5.68 -14.06
N SER A 43 -4.24 6.51 -15.01
CA SER A 43 -5.45 6.21 -15.80
C SER A 43 -5.32 4.97 -16.71
N LYS A 44 -4.09 4.48 -16.94
CA LYS A 44 -3.81 3.27 -17.71
C LYS A 44 -3.90 1.99 -16.87
N LEU A 45 -3.94 2.12 -15.56
CA LEU A 45 -4.04 1.02 -14.60
C LEU A 45 -5.51 0.79 -14.18
N ASN A 46 -5.83 -0.45 -13.85
CA ASN A 46 -7.11 -0.75 -13.20
C ASN A 46 -7.04 -0.51 -11.68
N ALA A 47 -8.19 -0.58 -11.01
CA ALA A 47 -8.28 -0.34 -9.56
C ALA A 47 -7.44 -1.31 -8.73
N GLU A 48 -7.33 -2.57 -9.17
CA GLU A 48 -6.57 -3.61 -8.49
C GLU A 48 -5.06 -3.31 -8.55
N GLN A 49 -4.56 -2.96 -9.71
CA GLN A 49 -3.16 -2.57 -9.93
C GLN A 49 -2.80 -1.31 -9.12
N ILE A 50 -3.67 -0.29 -9.13
CA ILE A 50 -3.48 0.93 -8.33
C ILE A 50 -3.44 0.60 -6.85
N THR A 51 -4.29 -0.30 -6.38
CA THR A 51 -4.34 -0.71 -4.97
C THR A 51 -3.06 -1.43 -4.54
N LEU A 52 -2.51 -2.30 -5.38
CA LEU A 52 -1.23 -2.94 -5.08
C LEU A 52 -0.09 -1.93 -5.02
N VAL A 53 -0.02 -1.00 -5.97
CA VAL A 53 0.99 0.08 -5.94
C VAL A 53 0.84 0.94 -4.67
N ALA A 54 -0.40 1.27 -4.29
CA ALA A 54 -0.67 2.02 -3.07
C ALA A 54 -0.22 1.26 -1.81
N TYR A 55 -0.48 -0.04 -1.75
CA TYR A 55 -0.01 -0.88 -0.64
C TYR A 55 1.52 -0.90 -0.55
N HIS A 56 2.20 -1.08 -1.68
CA HIS A 56 3.67 -1.06 -1.74
C HIS A 56 4.25 0.24 -1.20
N LEU A 57 3.74 1.39 -1.64
CA LEU A 57 4.20 2.69 -1.18
C LEU A 57 3.89 2.92 0.31
N LEU A 58 2.71 2.53 0.77
CA LEU A 58 2.36 2.61 2.18
C LEU A 58 3.31 1.75 3.02
N HIS A 59 3.54 0.52 2.61
CA HIS A 59 4.43 -0.41 3.30
C HIS A 59 5.84 0.15 3.44
N GLU A 60 6.44 0.63 2.34
CA GLU A 60 7.78 1.22 2.37
C GLU A 60 7.86 2.43 3.30
N GLU A 61 6.93 3.38 3.20
CA GLU A 61 6.95 4.61 4.00
C GLU A 61 6.69 4.35 5.47
N VAL A 62 5.69 3.54 5.81
CA VAL A 62 5.33 3.28 7.21
C VAL A 62 6.38 2.43 7.91
N MET A 63 6.97 1.45 7.24
CA MET A 63 8.05 0.63 7.82
C MET A 63 9.35 1.43 8.01
N ASP A 64 9.58 2.46 7.20
CA ASP A 64 10.76 3.34 7.32
C ASP A 64 10.56 4.46 8.35
N GLY A 65 9.44 5.16 8.34
CA GLY A 65 9.24 6.34 9.17
C GLY A 65 7.80 6.60 9.63
N GLY A 66 6.89 5.62 9.55
CA GLY A 66 5.52 5.73 10.01
C GLY A 66 4.61 6.56 9.08
N PHE A 67 3.36 6.71 9.51
CA PHE A 67 2.36 7.47 8.76
C PHE A 67 2.67 8.96 8.66
N ILE A 68 3.38 9.53 9.63
CA ILE A 68 3.85 10.92 9.53
C ILE A 68 4.76 11.10 8.31
N GLN A 69 5.72 10.19 8.09
CA GLN A 69 6.60 10.23 6.91
C GLN A 69 5.80 10.08 5.62
N LEU A 70 4.85 9.14 5.58
CA LEU A 70 3.97 8.93 4.43
C LEU A 70 3.24 10.22 4.04
N ILE A 71 2.66 10.91 5.02
CA ILE A 71 1.93 12.17 4.82
C ILE A 71 2.89 13.29 4.43
N HIS A 72 4.02 13.43 5.12
CA HIS A 72 5.03 14.45 4.84
C HIS A 72 5.57 14.36 3.40
N ASN A 73 5.77 13.14 2.92
CA ASN A 73 6.22 12.87 1.54
C ASN A 73 5.13 13.01 0.47
N GLY A 74 3.93 13.47 0.85
CA GLY A 74 2.87 13.82 -0.09
C GLY A 74 2.00 12.65 -0.55
N LEU A 75 2.08 11.48 0.08
CA LEU A 75 1.29 10.29 -0.28
C LEU A 75 -0.10 10.26 0.37
N GLY A 76 -0.41 11.19 1.27
CA GLY A 76 -1.69 11.25 1.96
C GLY A 76 -2.91 11.22 1.03
N PRO A 77 -2.99 12.08 0.01
CA PRO A 77 -4.11 12.06 -0.94
C PRO A 77 -4.24 10.73 -1.68
N PHE A 78 -3.13 10.11 -2.05
CA PHE A 78 -3.11 8.84 -2.78
C PHE A 78 -3.62 7.68 -1.92
N ILE A 79 -3.23 7.63 -0.64
CA ILE A 79 -3.59 6.56 0.29
C ILE A 79 -4.99 6.78 0.91
N PHE A 80 -5.26 8.00 1.39
CA PHE A 80 -6.45 8.28 2.20
C PHE A 80 -7.64 8.83 1.40
N MET A 81 -7.41 9.57 0.33
CA MET A 81 -8.49 10.21 -0.45
C MET A 81 -8.90 9.42 -1.69
N ASN A 82 -8.16 8.40 -2.07
CA ASN A 82 -8.51 7.44 -3.12
C ASN A 82 -9.30 6.24 -2.55
N PRO A 83 -9.90 5.40 -3.38
CA PRO A 83 -10.70 4.25 -2.92
C PRO A 83 -9.85 3.09 -2.36
N PHE A 84 -8.59 3.30 -2.00
CA PHE A 84 -7.67 2.27 -1.51
C PHE A 84 -8.27 1.43 -0.38
N ALA A 85 -8.71 2.06 0.71
CA ALA A 85 -9.29 1.34 1.84
C ALA A 85 -10.56 0.56 1.45
N LYS A 86 -11.36 1.11 0.54
CA LYS A 86 -12.56 0.44 0.03
C LYS A 86 -12.21 -0.81 -0.77
N VAL A 87 -11.21 -0.74 -1.64
CA VAL A 87 -10.78 -1.89 -2.46
C VAL A 87 -10.17 -2.98 -1.58
N ILE A 88 -9.32 -2.62 -0.61
CA ILE A 88 -8.79 -3.57 0.39
C ILE A 88 -9.92 -4.27 1.14
N ARG A 89 -10.95 -3.54 1.54
CA ARG A 89 -12.12 -4.14 2.20
C ARG A 89 -12.86 -5.11 1.29
N LEU A 90 -13.00 -4.77 0.00
CA LEU A 90 -13.64 -5.66 -0.98
C LEU A 90 -12.82 -6.94 -1.19
N TRP A 91 -11.50 -6.84 -1.24
CA TRP A 91 -10.62 -8.02 -1.28
C TRP A 91 -10.87 -8.94 -0.07
N GLY A 92 -10.96 -8.37 1.12
CA GLY A 92 -11.25 -9.12 2.33
C GLY A 92 -12.62 -9.80 2.31
N GLN A 93 -13.63 -9.19 1.69
CA GLN A 93 -14.96 -9.76 1.55
C GLN A 93 -15.01 -10.97 0.59
N GLU A 94 -14.10 -11.03 -0.37
CA GLU A 94 -13.98 -12.17 -1.30
C GLU A 94 -13.23 -13.35 -0.69
N MET A 95 -12.47 -13.12 0.39
CA MET A 95 -11.70 -14.17 1.09
C MET A 95 -12.57 -14.81 2.18
N GLU A 96 -12.67 -16.14 2.15
CA GLU A 96 -13.54 -16.92 3.06
C GLU A 96 -12.86 -17.35 4.36
N ASP A 97 -11.63 -16.90 4.61
CA ASP A 97 -10.78 -17.30 5.74
C ASP A 97 -10.41 -16.13 6.65
N ASP A 98 -9.55 -16.40 7.63
CA ASP A 98 -9.07 -15.38 8.58
C ASP A 98 -8.30 -14.24 7.92
N GLU A 99 -7.71 -14.46 6.73
CA GLU A 99 -7.02 -13.39 5.97
C GLU A 99 -8.00 -12.33 5.48
N GLY A 100 -9.26 -12.69 5.21
CA GLY A 100 -10.32 -11.74 4.93
C GLY A 100 -10.57 -10.78 6.09
N ASN A 101 -10.52 -11.27 7.32
CA ASN A 101 -10.63 -10.45 8.53
C ASN A 101 -9.40 -9.54 8.71
N VAL A 102 -8.20 -10.01 8.38
CA VAL A 102 -6.97 -9.21 8.40
C VAL A 102 -7.09 -8.02 7.46
N LEU A 103 -7.56 -8.21 6.23
CA LEU A 103 -7.75 -7.12 5.27
C LEU A 103 -8.88 -6.17 5.68
N HIS A 104 -9.95 -6.69 6.30
CA HIS A 104 -11.00 -5.86 6.85
C HIS A 104 -10.49 -4.93 7.96
N ASP A 105 -9.71 -5.46 8.89
CA ASP A 105 -9.09 -4.68 9.97
C ASP A 105 -8.06 -3.68 9.42
N PHE A 106 -7.30 -4.07 8.41
CA PHE A 106 -6.38 -3.16 7.71
C PHE A 106 -7.14 -2.01 7.05
N SER A 107 -8.28 -2.26 6.41
CA SER A 107 -9.11 -1.19 5.86
C SER A 107 -9.59 -0.20 6.92
N LYS A 108 -9.94 -0.67 8.11
CA LYS A 108 -10.28 0.19 9.25
C LYS A 108 -9.11 1.05 9.72
N LEU A 109 -7.91 0.48 9.72
CA LEU A 109 -6.67 1.21 10.04
C LEU A 109 -6.48 2.39 9.08
N ILE A 110 -6.68 2.18 7.78
CA ILE A 110 -6.59 3.24 6.78
C ILE A 110 -7.65 4.33 7.03
N TYR A 111 -8.87 3.97 7.39
CA TYR A 111 -9.90 4.95 7.74
C TYR A 111 -9.56 5.76 9.02
N LYS A 112 -8.92 5.15 10.01
CA LYS A 112 -8.37 5.89 11.17
C LYS A 112 -7.29 6.88 10.73
N GLY A 113 -6.37 6.44 9.87
CA GLY A 113 -5.33 7.29 9.29
C GLY A 113 -5.90 8.46 8.48
N ARG A 114 -6.96 8.23 7.73
CA ARG A 114 -7.66 9.28 6.99
C ARG A 114 -8.17 10.40 7.90
N LYS A 115 -8.75 10.06 9.04
CA LYS A 115 -9.23 11.07 10.00
C LYS A 115 -8.10 11.93 10.53
N LEU A 116 -6.95 11.33 10.84
CA LEU A 116 -5.75 12.07 11.26
C LEU A 116 -5.18 12.91 10.13
N PHE A 117 -5.17 12.39 8.90
CA PHE A 117 -4.74 13.14 7.72
C PHE A 117 -5.65 14.35 7.44
N GLU A 118 -6.96 14.20 7.55
CA GLU A 118 -7.91 15.31 7.41
C GLU A 118 -7.71 16.39 8.47
N GLN A 119 -7.28 16.01 9.68
CA GLN A 119 -7.07 16.92 10.79
C GLN A 119 -5.70 17.61 10.76
N TYR A 120 -4.62 16.89 10.42
CA TYR A 120 -3.24 17.35 10.57
C TYR A 120 -2.44 17.38 9.27
N GLY A 121 -3.01 16.95 8.15
CA GLY A 121 -2.28 16.77 6.89
C GLY A 121 -1.65 18.06 6.37
N ASP A 122 -2.31 19.19 6.53
CA ASP A 122 -1.80 20.49 6.06
C ASP A 122 -0.52 20.89 6.83
N GLU A 123 -0.49 20.67 8.14
CA GLU A 123 0.69 20.97 8.94
C GLU A 123 1.84 20.00 8.65
N LEU A 124 1.54 18.71 8.47
CA LEU A 124 2.55 17.67 8.24
C LEU A 124 3.21 17.75 6.86
N THR A 125 2.55 18.36 5.88
CA THR A 125 3.08 18.50 4.51
C THR A 125 3.90 19.78 4.30
N GLN A 126 4.01 20.65 5.31
CA GLN A 126 4.80 21.87 5.19
C GLN A 126 6.31 21.54 5.06
N PRO A 127 7.05 22.31 4.24
CA PRO A 127 8.50 22.20 4.21
C PRO A 127 9.11 22.44 5.59
N CYS A 128 10.05 21.61 5.99
CA CYS A 128 10.72 21.71 7.27
C CYS A 128 12.16 21.20 7.18
N THR A 129 12.96 21.55 8.17
CA THR A 129 14.31 21.00 8.35
C THR A 129 14.24 19.56 8.89
N ASP A 130 15.35 18.83 8.86
CA ASP A 130 15.41 17.47 9.41
C ASP A 130 15.08 17.46 10.92
N ASP A 131 15.55 18.45 11.67
CA ASP A 131 15.25 18.59 13.09
C ASP A 131 13.76 18.88 13.35
N GLU A 132 13.17 19.73 12.54
CA GLU A 132 11.72 20.03 12.61
C GLU A 132 10.88 18.81 12.21
N PHE A 133 11.32 18.05 11.21
CA PHE A 133 10.67 16.80 10.85
C PHE A 133 10.71 15.78 12.00
N MET A 134 11.86 15.59 12.61
CA MET A 134 11.98 14.70 13.78
C MET A 134 11.11 15.13 14.96
N ALA A 135 10.90 16.44 15.14
CA ALA A 135 10.03 16.97 16.19
C ALA A 135 8.53 16.66 15.95
N LEU A 136 8.11 16.38 14.70
CA LEU A 136 6.71 16.03 14.38
C LEU A 136 6.24 14.77 15.12
N PHE A 137 7.10 13.81 15.35
CA PHE A 137 6.77 12.57 16.06
C PHE A 137 6.36 12.84 17.52
N GLU A 138 6.98 13.81 18.18
CA GLU A 138 6.60 14.24 19.53
C GLU A 138 5.38 15.16 19.52
N GLN A 139 5.21 15.99 18.49
CA GLN A 139 4.09 16.93 18.38
C GLN A 139 2.78 16.22 18.02
N TYR A 140 2.84 15.09 17.32
CA TYR A 140 1.67 14.34 16.84
C TYR A 140 1.68 12.88 17.31
N PRO A 141 1.64 12.63 18.63
CA PRO A 141 1.68 11.27 19.18
C PRO A 141 0.44 10.43 18.81
N GLN A 142 -0.59 11.06 18.24
CA GLN A 142 -1.79 10.38 17.76
C GLN A 142 -1.50 9.34 16.66
N PHE A 143 -0.37 9.50 15.96
CA PHE A 143 0.06 8.55 14.92
C PHE A 143 0.78 7.31 15.48
N ASP A 144 1.25 7.35 16.74
CA ASP A 144 2.03 6.24 17.32
C ASP A 144 1.22 4.93 17.34
N ASN A 145 -0.04 4.97 17.76
CA ASN A 145 -0.91 3.79 17.79
C ASN A 145 -1.21 3.26 16.36
N LEU A 146 -1.31 4.16 15.38
CA LEU A 146 -1.53 3.80 14.00
C LEU A 146 -0.32 3.05 13.41
N ASP A 147 0.88 3.58 13.69
CA ASP A 147 2.14 2.96 13.28
C ASP A 147 2.31 1.59 13.93
N ASP A 148 2.09 1.49 15.24
CA ASP A 148 2.21 0.25 16.00
C ASP A 148 1.24 -0.82 15.49
N GLU A 149 -0.02 -0.46 15.26
CA GLU A 149 -1.04 -1.38 14.73
C GLU A 149 -0.66 -1.94 13.35
N PHE A 150 -0.09 -1.10 12.47
CA PHE A 150 0.39 -1.57 11.17
C PHE A 150 1.62 -2.48 11.31
N ILE A 151 2.63 -2.05 12.07
CA ILE A 151 3.89 -2.79 12.23
C ILE A 151 3.66 -4.16 12.88
N GLU A 152 2.81 -4.23 13.90
CA GLU A 152 2.47 -5.49 14.57
C GLU A 152 1.75 -6.49 13.66
N ASN A 153 0.97 -6.01 12.69
CA ASN A 153 0.19 -6.85 11.78
C ASN A 153 0.76 -6.91 10.35
N GLU A 154 1.92 -6.31 10.11
CA GLU A 154 2.50 -6.15 8.77
C GLU A 154 2.66 -7.49 8.03
N GLU A 155 3.21 -8.50 8.68
CA GLU A 155 3.43 -9.81 8.05
C GLU A 155 2.11 -10.47 7.63
N ASP A 156 1.08 -10.41 8.49
CA ASP A 156 -0.24 -10.98 8.20
C ASP A 156 -0.95 -10.20 7.09
N ILE A 157 -0.85 -8.87 7.10
CA ILE A 157 -1.42 -8.02 6.05
C ILE A 157 -0.76 -8.32 4.70
N THR A 158 0.57 -8.37 4.68
CA THR A 158 1.34 -8.65 3.46
C THR A 158 1.02 -10.03 2.91
N ALA A 159 0.90 -11.05 3.77
CA ALA A 159 0.50 -12.40 3.38
C ALA A 159 -0.91 -12.44 2.79
N ALA A 160 -1.87 -11.73 3.41
CA ALA A 160 -3.25 -11.66 2.91
C ALA A 160 -3.34 -10.95 1.55
N VAL A 161 -2.60 -9.86 1.36
CA VAL A 161 -2.49 -9.16 0.07
C VAL A 161 -1.92 -10.08 -1.01
N ALA A 162 -0.82 -10.78 -0.71
CA ALA A 162 -0.21 -11.71 -1.65
C ALA A 162 -1.13 -12.87 -2.02
N HIS A 163 -1.86 -13.43 -1.07
CA HIS A 163 -2.82 -14.51 -1.30
C HIS A 163 -3.96 -14.06 -2.21
N TYR A 164 -4.49 -12.85 -1.98
CA TYR A 164 -5.51 -12.29 -2.89
C TYR A 164 -4.97 -12.17 -4.32
N ILE A 165 -3.77 -11.62 -4.49
CA ILE A 165 -3.15 -11.42 -5.80
C ILE A 165 -2.88 -12.77 -6.50
N ASP A 166 -2.37 -13.76 -5.78
CA ASP A 166 -2.10 -15.10 -6.33
C ASP A 166 -3.37 -15.75 -6.87
N ASN A 167 -4.49 -15.60 -6.17
CA ASN A 167 -5.79 -16.10 -6.62
C ASN A 167 -6.42 -15.29 -7.76
N HIS A 168 -5.91 -14.08 -8.05
CA HIS A 168 -6.49 -13.15 -9.01
C HIS A 168 -5.44 -12.57 -9.98
N LEU A 169 -4.39 -13.32 -10.32
CA LEU A 169 -3.25 -12.84 -11.12
C LEU A 169 -3.66 -12.11 -12.40
N SER A 170 -4.74 -12.57 -13.06
CA SER A 170 -5.23 -11.95 -14.30
C SER A 170 -5.71 -10.49 -14.15
N LEU A 171 -5.99 -10.03 -12.93
CA LEU A 171 -6.31 -8.63 -12.63
C LEU A 171 -5.05 -7.74 -12.57
N PHE A 172 -3.90 -8.34 -12.32
CA PHE A 172 -2.63 -7.65 -12.11
C PHE A 172 -1.67 -7.76 -13.29
N CYS A 173 -1.58 -8.93 -13.90
CA CYS A 173 -0.67 -9.20 -15.01
C CYS A 173 -1.21 -10.28 -15.96
N GLU A 174 -0.63 -10.34 -17.15
CA GLU A 174 -0.78 -11.46 -18.08
C GLU A 174 0.39 -12.42 -17.87
N VAL A 175 0.09 -13.70 -17.62
CA VAL A 175 1.11 -14.74 -17.41
C VAL A 175 1.40 -15.43 -18.74
N LYS A 176 2.69 -15.58 -19.09
CA LYS A 176 3.14 -16.26 -20.33
C LYS A 176 4.26 -17.25 -20.07
#